data_5f418c69e4eb765be99f95ead7c7a5d4
#
_entry.id   5f418c69e4eb765be99f95ead7c7a5d4
#
_cell.length_a   1.000
_cell.length_b   1.000
_cell.length_c   1.000
_cell.angle_alpha   90.00
_cell.angle_beta   90.00
_cell.angle_gamma   90.00
#
_symmetry.space_group_name_H-M   'P 1'
#
loop_
_entity.id
_entity.type
_entity.pdbx_description
1 polymer ?
#
loop_
_entity_poly.entity_id
_entity_poly.type
_entity_poly.pdbx_seq_one_letter_code
_entity_poly.pdbx_strand_id
1 'polypeptide(L)'
;MGNAMKHDGPIESDWKKFRAIVPELRERYLRERNAELSAILRDESSTPTHRFWTASERIEEIEKILKSCLDGHSRSTMMVYLMMMYRHQMLTEADLNGFSEEVRGRLAGFPKGLDPSAGGSS
;
A
#
# COMPACT_ATOMS: atom_id res chain seq x y z
N MET A 1 3.75 -1.97 35.35
CA MET A 1 3.95 -1.99 34.91
C MET A 1 4.40 -1.71 34.11
N GLY A 2 4.43 -1.81 33.95
CA GLY A 2 4.87 -1.71 33.23
C GLY A 2 5.07 -1.80 32.42
N ASN A 3 5.04 -2.09 32.05
CA ASN A 3 5.26 -2.23 31.25
C ASN A 3 5.40 -1.95 30.31
N ALA A 4 5.33 -2.20 30.55
CA ALA A 4 5.26 -2.25 29.72
C ALA A 4 5.46 -1.61 28.77
N MET A 5 5.57 -1.30 28.55
CA MET A 5 5.74 -0.79 27.76
C MET A 5 6.61 -0.80 27.04
N LYS A 6 7.25 -1.10 27.22
CA LYS A 6 8.12 -1.28 26.54
C LYS A 6 8.03 -2.22 25.69
N HIS A 7 7.61 -2.33 25.08
CA HIS A 7 7.45 -3.38 24.23
C HIS A 7 8.05 -3.07 22.91
N ASP A 8 8.48 -4.09 22.21
CA ASP A 8 9.12 -3.95 20.93
C ASP A 8 8.16 -4.03 19.80
N GLY A 9 6.93 -4.40 20.06
CA GLY A 9 5.94 -4.56 19.02
C GLY A 9 5.01 -3.39 18.94
N PRO A 10 4.00 -3.49 18.09
CA PRO A 10 3.03 -2.42 17.98
C PRO A 10 2.14 -2.37 19.19
N ILE A 11 1.59 -1.19 19.45
CA ILE A 11 0.54 -1.04 20.42
C ILE A 11 -0.65 -1.84 19.93
N GLU A 12 -1.36 -2.48 20.86
CA GLU A 12 -2.46 -3.36 20.48
C GLU A 12 -3.52 -2.63 19.67
N SER A 13 -3.80 -1.37 20.00
CA SER A 13 -4.81 -0.62 19.25
C SER A 13 -4.34 -0.35 17.83
N ASP A 14 -3.04 -0.16 17.64
CA ASP A 14 -2.51 0.03 16.30
C ASP A 14 -2.65 -1.24 15.47
N TRP A 15 -2.39 -2.38 16.09
CA TRP A 15 -2.53 -3.65 15.41
C TRP A 15 -3.98 -3.91 15.00
N LYS A 16 -4.93 -3.61 15.89
CA LYS A 16 -6.33 -3.76 15.56
C LYS A 16 -6.74 -2.84 14.42
N LYS A 17 -6.27 -1.60 14.47
CA LYS A 17 -6.56 -0.65 13.39
C LYS A 17 -5.99 -1.15 12.09
N PHE A 18 -4.76 -1.63 12.12
CA PHE A 18 -4.10 -2.15 10.92
C PHE A 18 -4.93 -3.27 10.31
N ARG A 19 -5.33 -4.24 11.12
CA ARG A 19 -6.10 -5.37 10.61
C ARG A 19 -7.44 -4.93 10.03
N ALA A 20 -8.01 -3.88 10.60
CA ALA A 20 -9.31 -3.41 10.15
C ALA A 20 -9.23 -2.71 8.80
N ILE A 21 -8.14 -1.96 8.56
CA ILE A 21 -8.08 -1.18 7.32
C ILE A 21 -7.54 -1.97 6.13
N VAL A 22 -6.82 -3.07 6.38
CA VAL A 22 -6.20 -3.80 5.27
C VAL A 22 -7.22 -4.23 4.20
N PRO A 23 -8.37 -4.82 4.57
CA PRO A 23 -9.33 -5.18 3.53
C PRO A 23 -9.85 -3.98 2.75
N GLU A 24 -10.04 -2.85 3.43
CA GLU A 24 -10.50 -1.64 2.77
C GLU A 24 -9.45 -1.09 1.82
N LEU A 25 -8.19 -1.14 2.26
CA LEU A 25 -7.09 -0.68 1.41
C LEU A 25 -7.00 -1.54 0.15
N ARG A 26 -7.17 -2.85 0.31
CA ARG A 26 -7.10 -3.75 -0.83
C ARG A 26 -8.19 -3.41 -1.85
N GLU A 27 -9.42 -3.22 -1.37
CA GLU A 27 -10.51 -2.92 -2.29
C GLU A 27 -10.30 -1.58 -2.97
N ARG A 28 -9.85 -0.58 -2.21
CA ARG A 28 -9.62 0.75 -2.76
C ARG A 28 -8.50 0.73 -3.79
N TYR A 29 -7.40 0.05 -3.44
CA TYR A 29 -6.25 -0.03 -4.34
C TYR A 29 -6.63 -0.73 -5.64
N LEU A 30 -7.32 -1.86 -5.52
CA LEU A 30 -7.67 -2.63 -6.72
C LEU A 30 -8.72 -1.93 -7.56
N ARG A 31 -9.62 -1.17 -6.94
CA ARG A 31 -10.58 -0.39 -7.73
C ARG A 31 -9.84 0.57 -8.65
N GLU A 32 -8.83 1.23 -8.12
CA GLU A 32 -8.06 2.16 -8.93
C GLU A 32 -7.24 1.45 -9.98
N ARG A 33 -6.64 0.32 -9.62
CA ARG A 33 -5.86 -0.44 -10.59
C ARG A 33 -6.73 -1.04 -11.67
N ASN A 34 -7.92 -1.50 -11.31
CA ASN A 34 -8.83 -2.04 -12.31
C ASN A 34 -9.27 -0.98 -13.30
N ALA A 35 -9.47 0.25 -12.85
CA ALA A 35 -9.80 1.34 -13.77
C ALA A 35 -8.64 1.59 -14.73
N GLU A 36 -7.42 1.54 -14.22
CA GLU A 36 -6.24 1.71 -15.04
C GLU A 36 -6.14 0.60 -16.09
N LEU A 37 -6.35 -0.65 -15.67
CA LEU A 37 -6.30 -1.79 -16.58
C LEU A 37 -7.38 -1.70 -17.63
N SER A 38 -8.56 -1.26 -17.24
CA SER A 38 -9.65 -1.08 -18.19
C SER A 38 -9.28 -0.08 -19.26
N ALA A 39 -8.64 1.02 -18.85
CA ALA A 39 -8.22 2.04 -19.81
C ALA A 39 -7.19 1.48 -20.79
N ILE A 40 -6.26 0.65 -20.29
CA ILE A 40 -5.27 0.02 -21.16
C ILE A 40 -5.96 -0.85 -22.19
N LEU A 41 -6.93 -1.66 -21.75
CA LEU A 41 -7.58 -2.60 -22.64
C LEU A 41 -8.50 -1.93 -23.65
N ARG A 42 -8.94 -0.72 -23.38
CA ARG A 42 -9.85 -0.01 -24.28
C ARG A 42 -9.14 1.01 -25.16
N ASP A 43 -7.83 1.10 -25.05
CA ASP A 43 -7.07 2.10 -25.81
C ASP A 43 -6.99 1.67 -27.27
N GLU A 44 -7.84 2.25 -28.11
CA GLU A 44 -7.92 1.86 -29.50
C GLU A 44 -6.78 2.40 -30.34
N SER A 45 -5.94 3.24 -29.77
CA SER A 45 -4.74 3.68 -30.49
C SER A 45 -3.67 2.59 -30.50
N SER A 46 -3.85 1.53 -29.70
CA SER A 46 -2.94 0.40 -29.67
C SER A 46 -3.58 -0.84 -30.23
N THR A 47 -2.77 -1.76 -30.74
CA THR A 47 -3.31 -3.00 -31.27
C THR A 47 -3.82 -3.89 -30.14
N PRO A 48 -4.73 -4.82 -30.46
CA PRO A 48 -5.20 -5.76 -29.45
C PRO A 48 -4.05 -6.54 -28.79
N THR A 49 -3.06 -6.94 -29.56
CA THR A 49 -1.92 -7.65 -29.02
C THR A 49 -1.16 -6.78 -28.00
N HIS A 50 -0.88 -5.55 -28.38
CA HIS A 50 -0.16 -4.65 -27.52
C HIS A 50 -0.93 -4.36 -26.24
N ARG A 51 -2.23 -4.15 -26.36
CA ARG A 51 -3.06 -3.90 -25.19
C ARG A 51 -3.04 -5.07 -24.22
N PHE A 52 -3.13 -6.27 -24.76
CA PHE A 52 -3.14 -7.46 -23.93
C PHE A 52 -1.85 -7.58 -23.12
N TRP A 53 -0.72 -7.45 -23.79
CA TRP A 53 0.55 -7.63 -23.10
C TRP A 53 0.85 -6.47 -22.15
N THR A 54 0.46 -5.26 -22.51
CA THR A 54 0.63 -4.13 -21.61
C THR A 54 -0.17 -4.35 -20.33
N ALA A 55 -1.42 -4.81 -20.46
CA ALA A 55 -2.24 -5.08 -19.29
C ALA A 55 -1.65 -6.23 -18.47
N SER A 56 -1.15 -7.26 -19.14
CA SER A 56 -0.57 -8.41 -18.46
C SER A 56 0.65 -8.00 -17.63
N GLU A 57 1.52 -7.20 -18.21
CA GLU A 57 2.70 -6.73 -17.49
C GLU A 57 2.31 -5.89 -16.29
N ARG A 58 1.29 -5.05 -16.47
CA ARG A 58 0.84 -4.20 -15.39
C ARG A 58 0.24 -5.04 -14.26
N ILE A 59 -0.48 -6.08 -14.61
CA ILE A 59 -1.05 -6.98 -13.61
C ILE A 59 0.06 -7.62 -12.78
N GLU A 60 1.15 -8.03 -13.42
CA GLU A 60 2.26 -8.62 -12.69
C GLU A 60 2.86 -7.63 -11.69
N GLU A 61 2.99 -6.38 -12.09
CA GLU A 61 3.49 -5.35 -11.19
C GLU A 61 2.55 -5.14 -10.01
N ILE A 62 1.26 -5.10 -10.30
CA ILE A 62 0.26 -4.91 -9.27
C ILE A 62 0.29 -6.07 -8.29
N GLU A 63 0.45 -7.29 -8.80
CA GLU A 63 0.54 -8.47 -7.93
C GLU A 63 1.69 -8.36 -6.96
N LYS A 64 2.84 -7.89 -7.43
CA LYS A 64 3.99 -7.75 -6.55
C LYS A 64 3.73 -6.74 -5.44
N ILE A 65 3.07 -5.65 -5.79
CA ILE A 65 2.74 -4.62 -4.80
C ILE A 65 1.73 -5.16 -3.79
N LEU A 66 0.73 -5.89 -4.27
CA LEU A 66 -0.24 -6.50 -3.37
C LEU A 66 0.44 -7.41 -2.36
N LYS A 67 1.35 -8.24 -2.84
CA LYS A 67 2.02 -9.19 -1.97
C LYS A 67 2.91 -8.48 -0.96
N SER A 68 3.60 -7.44 -1.37
CA SER A 68 4.52 -6.76 -0.46
C SER A 68 3.83 -5.80 0.49
N CYS A 69 2.60 -5.38 0.18
CA CYS A 69 1.91 -4.40 1.01
C CYS A 69 0.70 -4.96 1.75
N LEU A 70 0.01 -5.92 1.15
CA LEU A 70 -1.31 -6.29 1.65
C LEU A 70 -1.46 -7.77 1.98
N ASP A 71 -0.41 -8.55 1.85
CA ASP A 71 -0.47 -9.96 2.17
C ASP A 71 0.58 -10.34 3.18
N GLY A 72 0.27 -11.35 3.99
CA GLY A 72 1.28 -11.95 4.86
C GLY A 72 1.61 -11.15 6.11
N HIS A 73 0.68 -10.38 6.60
CA HIS A 73 0.92 -9.51 7.74
C HIS A 73 1.03 -10.28 9.06
N SER A 74 1.84 -9.75 9.96
CA SER A 74 1.89 -10.20 11.33
C SER A 74 2.16 -9.00 12.21
N ARG A 75 1.96 -9.17 13.52
CA ARG A 75 2.21 -8.08 14.44
C ARG A 75 3.63 -7.54 14.31
N SER A 76 4.58 -8.46 14.23
CA SER A 76 5.97 -8.05 14.21
C SER A 76 6.37 -7.36 12.92
N THR A 77 5.61 -7.56 11.85
CA THR A 77 5.94 -6.94 10.56
C THR A 77 5.03 -5.77 10.22
N MET A 78 4.12 -5.41 11.13
CA MET A 78 3.15 -4.36 10.83
C MET A 78 3.81 -3.07 10.35
N MET A 79 4.87 -2.63 11.05
CA MET A 79 5.52 -1.37 10.66
C MET A 79 6.12 -1.45 9.27
N VAL A 80 6.71 -2.60 8.94
CA VAL A 80 7.30 -2.78 7.61
C VAL A 80 6.20 -2.63 6.55
N TYR A 81 5.07 -3.27 6.77
CA TYR A 81 3.98 -3.18 5.81
C TYR A 81 3.40 -1.77 5.74
N LEU A 82 3.27 -1.10 6.89
CA LEU A 82 2.80 0.28 6.89
C LEU A 82 3.75 1.18 6.10
N MET A 83 5.04 0.96 6.24
CA MET A 83 6.03 1.72 5.48
C MET A 83 5.87 1.46 3.99
N MET A 84 5.64 0.21 3.61
CA MET A 84 5.44 -0.11 2.20
C MET A 84 4.15 0.51 1.67
N MET A 85 3.08 0.44 2.47
CA MET A 85 1.81 1.06 2.08
C MET A 85 1.96 2.57 1.94
N TYR A 86 2.71 3.18 2.85
CA TYR A 86 2.94 4.62 2.80
C TYR A 86 3.76 4.97 1.57
N ARG A 87 4.78 4.18 1.30
CA ARG A 87 5.62 4.39 0.13
C ARG A 87 4.83 4.31 -1.17
N HIS A 88 3.87 3.39 -1.23
CA HIS A 88 3.04 3.23 -2.41
C HIS A 88 1.78 4.08 -2.37
N GLN A 89 1.72 4.98 -1.40
CA GLN A 89 0.65 5.99 -1.31
C GLN A 89 -0.73 5.36 -1.15
N MET A 90 -0.78 4.26 -0.44
CA MET A 90 -2.05 3.59 -0.17
C MET A 90 -2.77 4.16 1.03
N LEU A 91 -2.04 4.87 1.91
CA LEU A 91 -2.60 5.38 3.16
C LEU A 91 -3.02 6.83 3.00
N THR A 92 -4.25 7.12 3.39
CA THR A 92 -4.75 8.50 3.40
C THR A 92 -4.51 9.12 4.76
N GLU A 93 -4.70 10.44 4.84
CA GLU A 93 -4.62 11.12 6.13
C GLU A 93 -5.61 10.54 7.11
N ALA A 94 -6.81 10.22 6.64
CA ALA A 94 -7.82 9.63 7.51
C ALA A 94 -7.36 8.28 8.07
N ASP A 95 -6.71 7.49 7.23
CA ASP A 95 -6.17 6.21 7.69
C ASP A 95 -5.12 6.43 8.77
N LEU A 96 -4.22 7.39 8.54
CA LEU A 96 -3.13 7.66 9.47
C LEU A 96 -3.62 8.16 10.81
N ASN A 97 -4.70 8.94 10.79
CA ASN A 97 -5.23 9.49 12.01
C ASN A 97 -5.75 8.44 12.99
N GLY A 98 -5.98 7.23 12.49
CA GLY A 98 -6.43 6.14 13.35
C GLY A 98 -5.30 5.45 14.10
N PHE A 99 -4.05 5.77 13.78
CA PHE A 99 -2.90 5.15 14.42
C PHE A 99 -2.33 6.05 15.50
N SER A 100 -1.50 5.48 16.38
CA SER A 100 -0.87 6.22 17.45
C SER A 100 0.12 7.24 16.89
N GLU A 101 0.50 8.19 17.75
CA GLU A 101 1.51 9.17 17.38
C GLU A 101 2.84 8.51 17.04
N GLU A 102 3.15 7.43 17.75
CA GLU A 102 4.39 6.73 17.49
C GLU A 102 4.43 6.20 16.07
N VAL A 103 3.34 5.55 15.64
CA VAL A 103 3.26 5.04 14.28
C VAL A 103 3.32 6.17 13.28
N ARG A 104 2.52 7.22 13.52
CA ARG A 104 2.49 8.35 12.59
C ARG A 104 3.84 9.04 12.50
N GLY A 105 4.54 9.14 13.63
CA GLY A 105 5.85 9.76 13.65
C GLY A 105 6.87 8.97 12.86
N ARG A 106 6.81 7.65 12.97
CA ARG A 106 7.73 6.83 12.20
C ARG A 106 7.47 6.94 10.71
N LEU A 107 6.20 6.96 10.33
CA LEU A 107 5.87 7.07 8.92
C LEU A 107 6.23 8.45 8.37
N ALA A 108 6.08 9.48 9.18
CA ALA A 108 6.42 10.82 8.73
C ALA A 108 7.91 10.96 8.42
N GLY A 109 8.74 10.18 9.12
CA GLY A 109 10.18 10.21 8.86
C GLY A 109 10.60 9.31 7.71
N PHE A 110 9.68 8.55 7.17
CA PHE A 110 9.97 7.63 6.08
C PHE A 110 9.61 8.31 4.77
N PRO A 111 10.46 8.23 3.75
CA PRO A 111 10.15 8.93 2.50
C PRO A 111 8.85 8.40 1.92
N LYS A 112 7.94 9.31 1.64
CA LYS A 112 6.75 8.94 0.93
C LYS A 112 7.19 8.49 -0.45
N GLY A 113 6.60 7.41 -0.91
CA GLY A 113 7.02 6.84 -2.16
C GLY A 113 6.89 7.80 -3.30
N LEU A 114 7.85 7.76 -4.18
CA LEU A 114 7.74 8.49 -5.41
C LEU A 114 6.81 7.73 -6.33
N ASP A 115 5.90 8.46 -6.95
CA ASP A 115 5.12 7.88 -8.02
C ASP A 115 6.12 7.36 -9.05
N PRO A 116 6.06 6.08 -9.41
CA PRO A 116 7.04 5.55 -10.35
C PRO A 116 7.15 6.35 -11.62
N SER A 117 6.05 6.89 -12.11
CA SER A 117 6.13 7.69 -13.33
C SER A 117 6.74 9.04 -13.09
N ALA A 118 6.55 9.60 -11.90
CA ALA A 118 7.18 10.89 -11.57
C ALA A 118 8.58 10.64 -11.05
N GLY A 119 8.74 9.61 -10.24
CA GLY A 119 10.03 9.30 -9.66
C GLY A 119 11.04 8.89 -10.69
N GLY A 120 10.58 8.23 -11.72
CA GLY A 120 11.48 7.81 -12.77
C GLY A 120 12.16 8.97 -13.43
N SER A 121 11.60 10.14 -13.30
CA SER A 121 12.18 11.32 -13.90
C SER A 121 13.32 11.88 -13.07
N SER A 122 13.41 11.45 -11.87
CA SER A 122 14.45 11.99 -11.01
C SER A 122 15.80 11.41 -11.33
#